data_89360d7266574c6999ed04a9cff916dc
#
_entry.id   89360d7266574c6999ed04a9cff916dc
#
_cell.length_a   1.000
_cell.length_b   1.000
_cell.length_c   1.000
_cell.angle_alpha   90.00
_cell.angle_beta   90.00
_cell.angle_gamma   90.00
#
_symmetry.space_group_name_H-M   'P 1'
#
loop_
_entity.id
_entity.type
_entity.pdbx_description
1 polymer ?
#
loop_
_entity_poly.entity_id
_entity_poly.type
_entity_poly.pdbx_seq_one_letter_code
_entity_poly.pdbx_strand_id
1 'polypeptide(L)'
;MNKIFDPATTFKFQPADFVPFKDREICEKLRKISGTDLEKHTKADQHPEFNIKVMMNPHPVLIATLFARIKEASEKGKKITLILGNPEPDTYIPLAQLINYFKVDCRNVHLFAMDEWADQDGNIAPETYQAGFAHSMLKYLVYQIDEKLRMPLENVHYPTTKNIGSYSDMITDCGEGGADICSSSPGWTGHMAFIDPVEDFFPEGFDPAKEPTKEQIDEWLNMKARIVNLHPLTVAQNSLHGVFGQSGYIADVPPKAATIGPIDVKNARERIEVHALLTNGTFSSWQRMTSRLVLHGPVTPLIPSSMLQLMKTQVLVSDELAAPFDCWEKVGY
;
A
#
# COMPACT_ATOMS: atom_id res chain seq x y z
N MET A 1 -46.54 11.12 13.71
CA MET A 1 -45.13 10.71 13.49
C MET A 1 -44.72 9.89 14.70
N ASN A 2 -44.38 8.63 14.49
CA ASN A 2 -43.98 7.73 15.58
C ASN A 2 -42.62 8.20 16.14
N LYS A 3 -42.60 8.59 17.41
CA LYS A 3 -41.38 8.97 18.17
C LYS A 3 -40.47 7.77 18.48
N ILE A 4 -40.45 6.74 17.66
CA ILE A 4 -39.61 5.55 17.89
C ILE A 4 -38.15 5.84 17.62
N PHE A 5 -37.84 6.86 16.79
CA PHE A 5 -36.49 7.28 16.47
C PHE A 5 -36.30 8.75 16.84
N ASP A 6 -35.83 9.02 18.06
CA ASP A 6 -35.38 10.33 18.46
C ASP A 6 -33.88 10.44 18.02
N PRO A 7 -33.58 11.22 16.97
CA PRO A 7 -32.19 11.41 16.55
C PRO A 7 -31.32 12.12 17.59
N ALA A 8 -31.92 12.66 18.66
CA ALA A 8 -31.19 13.27 19.78
C ALA A 8 -30.67 12.25 20.80
N THR A 9 -31.16 11.00 20.77
CA THR A 9 -30.65 9.92 21.61
C THR A 9 -29.42 9.29 20.98
N THR A 10 -28.26 9.91 21.14
CA THR A 10 -27.00 9.32 20.65
C THR A 10 -26.45 8.32 21.65
N PHE A 11 -26.33 7.07 21.23
CA PHE A 11 -25.57 6.08 21.95
C PHE A 11 -24.08 6.46 21.89
N LYS A 12 -23.49 6.72 23.05
CA LYS A 12 -22.07 7.10 23.17
C LYS A 12 -21.25 5.87 23.52
N PHE A 13 -20.16 5.67 22.78
CA PHE A 13 -19.21 4.59 23.01
C PHE A 13 -17.80 5.02 22.65
N GLN A 14 -16.81 4.30 23.17
CA GLN A 14 -15.42 4.41 22.75
C GLN A 14 -15.14 3.35 21.68
N PRO A 15 -14.38 3.66 20.62
CA PRO A 15 -13.88 2.65 19.69
C PRO A 15 -13.07 1.57 20.42
N ALA A 16 -13.07 0.34 19.88
CA ALA A 16 -12.30 -0.77 20.44
C ALA A 16 -10.79 -0.43 20.50
N ASP A 17 -10.08 -1.02 21.46
CA ASP A 17 -8.67 -0.68 21.72
C ASP A 17 -7.75 -0.96 20.54
N PHE A 18 -8.04 -1.98 19.75
CA PHE A 18 -7.27 -2.33 18.56
C PHE A 18 -7.53 -1.42 17.34
N VAL A 19 -8.49 -0.49 17.38
CA VAL A 19 -8.70 0.48 16.29
C VAL A 19 -7.56 1.51 16.34
N PRO A 20 -6.72 1.62 15.30
CA PRO A 20 -5.50 2.43 15.40
C PRO A 20 -5.83 3.93 15.46
N PHE A 21 -6.68 4.43 14.58
CA PHE A 21 -7.10 5.82 14.55
C PHE A 21 -8.54 5.97 15.05
N LYS A 22 -8.71 6.64 16.19
CA LYS A 22 -9.97 6.68 16.97
C LYS A 22 -10.70 8.01 16.96
N ASP A 23 -10.14 9.05 16.33
CA ASP A 23 -10.77 10.38 16.29
C ASP A 23 -12.02 10.37 15.40
N ARG A 24 -13.18 10.19 16.04
CA ARG A 24 -14.47 10.13 15.36
C ARG A 24 -14.88 11.47 14.75
N GLU A 25 -14.44 12.58 15.29
CA GLU A 25 -14.77 13.90 14.74
C GLU A 25 -14.07 14.10 13.41
N ILE A 26 -12.79 13.76 13.34
CA ILE A 26 -12.04 13.74 12.08
C ILE A 26 -12.68 12.75 11.09
N CYS A 27 -12.95 11.52 11.52
CA CYS A 27 -13.59 10.51 10.66
C CYS A 27 -14.92 11.01 10.07
N GLU A 28 -15.76 11.67 10.88
CA GLU A 28 -17.06 12.22 10.41
C GLU A 28 -16.91 13.38 9.42
N LYS A 29 -15.83 14.16 9.52
CA LYS A 29 -15.51 15.18 8.50
C LYS A 29 -15.06 14.54 7.21
N LEU A 30 -14.14 13.58 7.29
CA LEU A 30 -13.51 12.95 6.15
C LEU A 30 -14.50 12.09 5.34
N ARG A 31 -15.40 11.37 5.98
CA ARG A 31 -16.39 10.54 5.29
C ARG A 31 -17.32 11.31 4.36
N LYS A 32 -17.43 12.64 4.54
CA LYS A 32 -18.25 13.52 3.70
C LYS A 32 -17.56 13.89 2.39
N ILE A 33 -16.25 13.72 2.28
CA ILE A 33 -15.51 13.99 1.05
C ILE A 33 -15.82 12.86 0.05
N SER A 34 -16.30 13.20 -1.14
CA SER A 34 -16.71 12.19 -2.12
C SER A 34 -16.51 12.65 -3.56
N GLY A 35 -16.46 11.71 -4.49
CA GLY A 35 -16.26 11.98 -5.91
C GLY A 35 -14.97 12.77 -6.14
N THR A 36 -15.03 13.73 -7.04
CA THR A 36 -13.88 14.59 -7.37
C THR A 36 -13.47 15.57 -6.27
N ASP A 37 -14.24 15.69 -5.18
CA ASP A 37 -13.79 16.45 -4.01
C ASP A 37 -12.56 15.82 -3.33
N LEU A 38 -12.35 14.51 -3.53
CA LEU A 38 -11.11 13.83 -3.11
C LEU A 38 -9.86 14.35 -3.83
N GLU A 39 -9.99 14.93 -5.02
CA GLU A 39 -8.86 15.48 -5.80
C GLU A 39 -8.34 16.81 -5.23
N LYS A 40 -9.06 17.43 -4.30
CA LYS A 40 -8.71 18.75 -3.77
C LYS A 40 -7.64 18.64 -2.69
N HIS A 41 -6.65 19.51 -2.75
CA HIS A 41 -5.74 19.70 -1.62
C HIS A 41 -6.51 20.34 -0.47
N THR A 42 -6.48 19.69 0.70
CA THR A 42 -7.25 20.12 1.87
C THR A 42 -6.38 20.71 2.99
N LYS A 43 -5.06 20.61 2.85
CA LYS A 43 -4.10 21.08 3.83
C LYS A 43 -2.96 21.85 3.20
N ALA A 44 -2.45 22.85 3.92
CA ALA A 44 -1.35 23.69 3.44
C ALA A 44 0.02 22.99 3.43
N ASP A 45 0.20 21.94 4.22
CA ASP A 45 1.43 21.16 4.36
C ASP A 45 1.51 19.96 3.41
N GLN A 46 0.47 19.70 2.60
CA GLN A 46 0.55 18.69 1.55
C GLN A 46 1.57 19.09 0.50
N HIS A 47 2.37 18.11 0.06
CA HIS A 47 3.34 18.33 -1.00
C HIS A 47 2.65 18.86 -2.27
N PRO A 48 3.19 19.89 -2.96
CA PRO A 48 2.53 20.47 -4.15
C PRO A 48 2.33 19.49 -5.31
N GLU A 49 3.13 18.42 -5.38
CA GLU A 49 3.00 17.33 -6.34
C GLU A 49 2.36 16.07 -5.72
N PHE A 50 1.63 16.20 -4.62
CA PHE A 50 0.71 15.16 -4.13
C PHE A 50 -0.60 15.29 -4.92
N ASN A 51 -0.75 14.47 -5.95
CA ASN A 51 -1.85 14.56 -6.89
C ASN A 51 -2.79 13.36 -6.75
N ILE A 52 -4.06 13.63 -6.56
CA ILE A 52 -5.12 12.62 -6.48
C ILE A 52 -5.94 12.68 -7.75
N LYS A 53 -6.24 11.52 -8.34
CA LYS A 53 -7.10 11.42 -9.52
C LYS A 53 -8.15 10.34 -9.32
N VAL A 54 -9.41 10.74 -9.39
CA VAL A 54 -10.56 9.82 -9.38
C VAL A 54 -10.85 9.38 -10.81
N MET A 55 -11.01 8.07 -11.00
CA MET A 55 -11.26 7.48 -12.32
C MET A 55 -11.99 6.15 -12.20
N MET A 56 -12.62 5.70 -13.27
CA MET A 56 -13.38 4.45 -13.28
C MET A 56 -12.53 3.23 -12.96
N ASN A 57 -11.33 3.11 -13.54
CA ASN A 57 -10.42 1.98 -13.28
C ASN A 57 -8.96 2.46 -13.25
N PRO A 58 -8.32 2.46 -12.08
CA PRO A 58 -6.91 2.83 -11.90
C PRO A 58 -5.89 1.86 -12.50
N HIS A 59 -6.19 0.55 -12.54
CA HIS A 59 -5.19 -0.48 -12.92
C HIS A 59 -4.59 -0.28 -14.31
N PRO A 60 -5.34 0.02 -15.38
CA PRO A 60 -4.75 0.29 -16.70
C PRO A 60 -3.77 1.46 -16.70
N VAL A 61 -4.01 2.48 -15.86
CA VAL A 61 -3.12 3.64 -15.75
C VAL A 61 -1.82 3.25 -15.05
N LEU A 62 -1.90 2.47 -13.97
CA LEU A 62 -0.71 1.91 -13.30
C LEU A 62 0.12 1.07 -14.28
N ILE A 63 -0.52 0.11 -14.97
CA ILE A 63 0.14 -0.77 -15.94
C ILE A 63 0.85 0.04 -17.03
N ALA A 64 0.14 1.00 -17.62
CA ALA A 64 0.68 1.86 -18.67
C ALA A 64 1.85 2.72 -18.17
N THR A 65 1.77 3.21 -16.94
CA THR A 65 2.83 4.03 -16.33
C THR A 65 4.08 3.19 -16.09
N LEU A 66 3.96 2.03 -15.46
CA LEU A 66 5.08 1.11 -15.23
C LEU A 66 5.71 0.69 -16.57
N PHE A 67 4.88 0.30 -17.54
CA PHE A 67 5.35 -0.05 -18.87
C PHE A 67 6.13 1.09 -19.54
N ALA A 68 5.59 2.30 -19.52
CA ALA A 68 6.24 3.45 -20.15
C ALA A 68 7.60 3.76 -19.51
N ARG A 69 7.73 3.66 -18.18
CA ARG A 69 9.00 3.89 -17.47
C ARG A 69 10.02 2.80 -17.75
N ILE A 70 9.61 1.53 -17.76
CA ILE A 70 10.49 0.41 -18.11
C ILE A 70 10.96 0.55 -19.57
N LYS A 71 10.05 0.85 -20.49
CA LYS A 71 10.36 1.06 -21.91
C LYS A 71 11.33 2.23 -22.11
N GLU A 72 11.08 3.37 -21.47
CA GLU A 72 11.96 4.54 -21.53
C GLU A 72 13.37 4.22 -21.02
N ALA A 73 13.48 3.52 -19.89
CA ALA A 73 14.77 3.08 -19.35
C ALA A 73 15.50 2.13 -20.32
N SER A 74 14.77 1.17 -20.89
CA SER A 74 15.29 0.23 -21.88
C SER A 74 15.83 0.96 -23.13
N GLU A 75 15.07 1.88 -23.71
CA GLU A 75 15.45 2.65 -24.90
C GLU A 75 16.67 3.54 -24.65
N LYS A 76 16.85 4.03 -23.43
CA LYS A 76 18.00 4.82 -23.02
C LYS A 76 19.19 4.01 -22.54
N GLY A 77 19.06 2.68 -22.48
CA GLY A 77 20.09 1.80 -21.90
C GLY A 77 20.38 2.07 -20.43
N LYS A 78 19.39 2.60 -19.68
CA LYS A 78 19.52 2.96 -18.27
C LYS A 78 18.98 1.87 -17.36
N LYS A 79 19.56 1.78 -16.17
CA LYS A 79 19.01 1.02 -15.06
C LYS A 79 17.70 1.69 -14.58
N ILE A 80 16.74 0.88 -14.15
CA ILE A 80 15.55 1.33 -13.43
C ILE A 80 15.32 0.43 -12.22
N THR A 81 15.08 1.03 -11.06
CA THR A 81 14.84 0.36 -9.78
C THR A 81 13.41 0.57 -9.35
N LEU A 82 12.67 -0.52 -9.19
CA LEU A 82 11.24 -0.51 -8.87
C LEU A 82 10.98 -1.21 -7.54
N ILE A 83 10.27 -0.54 -6.63
CA ILE A 83 9.64 -1.19 -5.48
C ILE A 83 8.19 -1.44 -5.88
N LEU A 84 7.80 -2.71 -5.91
CA LEU A 84 6.47 -3.12 -6.32
C LEU A 84 5.70 -3.73 -5.16
N GLY A 85 4.45 -3.29 -5.02
CA GLY A 85 3.49 -3.84 -4.08
C GLY A 85 2.98 -5.21 -4.52
N ASN A 86 2.00 -5.72 -3.79
CA ASN A 86 1.44 -7.05 -3.93
C ASN A 86 1.31 -7.48 -5.41
N PRO A 87 1.97 -8.57 -5.82
CA PRO A 87 2.03 -8.99 -7.22
C PRO A 87 0.72 -9.65 -7.68
N GLU A 88 -0.30 -8.84 -7.89
CA GLU A 88 -1.60 -9.29 -8.39
C GLU A 88 -1.52 -9.65 -9.88
N PRO A 89 -2.09 -10.82 -10.28
CA PRO A 89 -2.05 -11.28 -11.67
C PRO A 89 -2.68 -10.27 -12.64
N ASP A 90 -3.76 -9.58 -12.23
CA ASP A 90 -4.49 -8.63 -13.07
C ASP A 90 -3.69 -7.37 -13.43
N THR A 91 -2.62 -7.08 -12.69
CA THR A 91 -1.69 -5.98 -12.97
C THR A 91 -0.43 -6.47 -13.67
N TYR A 92 0.19 -7.52 -13.16
CA TYR A 92 1.54 -7.91 -13.59
C TYR A 92 1.56 -8.79 -14.83
N ILE A 93 0.55 -9.64 -15.06
CA ILE A 93 0.47 -10.40 -16.31
C ILE A 93 0.27 -9.48 -17.52
N PRO A 94 -0.67 -8.50 -17.53
CA PRO A 94 -0.77 -7.52 -18.61
C PRO A 94 0.50 -6.68 -18.81
N LEU A 95 1.20 -6.30 -17.74
CA LEU A 95 2.48 -5.61 -17.85
C LEU A 95 3.52 -6.48 -18.60
N ALA A 96 3.66 -7.73 -18.22
CA ALA A 96 4.57 -8.67 -18.91
C ALA A 96 4.17 -8.90 -20.37
N GLN A 97 2.86 -8.96 -20.67
CA GLN A 97 2.37 -9.08 -22.04
C GLN A 97 2.74 -7.86 -22.89
N LEU A 98 2.62 -6.65 -22.36
CA LEU A 98 3.07 -5.43 -23.05
C LEU A 98 4.58 -5.46 -23.30
N ILE A 99 5.38 -5.83 -22.30
CA ILE A 99 6.83 -5.98 -22.43
C ILE A 99 7.17 -6.96 -23.57
N ASN A 100 6.53 -8.11 -23.59
CA ASN A 100 6.76 -9.13 -24.63
C ASN A 100 6.31 -8.66 -26.02
N TYR A 101 5.13 -8.03 -26.12
CA TYR A 101 4.58 -7.55 -27.38
C TYR A 101 5.47 -6.47 -28.01
N PHE A 102 5.92 -5.49 -27.21
CA PHE A 102 6.77 -4.41 -27.68
C PHE A 102 8.26 -4.73 -27.67
N LYS A 103 8.64 -5.96 -27.28
CA LYS A 103 10.02 -6.44 -27.22
C LYS A 103 10.93 -5.54 -26.38
N VAL A 104 10.42 -5.10 -25.22
CA VAL A 104 11.17 -4.23 -24.30
C VAL A 104 12.23 -5.05 -23.56
N ASP A 105 13.48 -4.64 -23.66
CA ASP A 105 14.59 -5.27 -22.96
C ASP A 105 14.60 -4.87 -21.48
N CYS A 106 14.32 -5.83 -20.59
CA CYS A 106 14.26 -5.62 -19.15
C CYS A 106 15.55 -6.01 -18.41
N ARG A 107 16.66 -6.31 -19.09
CA ARG A 107 17.90 -6.77 -18.43
C ARG A 107 18.47 -5.79 -17.42
N ASN A 108 18.17 -4.49 -17.56
CA ASN A 108 18.58 -3.44 -16.63
C ASN A 108 17.48 -3.04 -15.61
N VAL A 109 16.40 -3.82 -15.52
CA VAL A 109 15.33 -3.61 -14.53
C VAL A 109 15.71 -4.32 -13.24
N HIS A 110 15.69 -3.60 -12.12
CA HIS A 110 15.84 -4.14 -10.78
C HIS A 110 14.51 -4.06 -10.05
N LEU A 111 14.02 -5.19 -9.59
CA LEU A 111 12.75 -5.32 -8.86
C LEU A 111 13.03 -5.54 -7.38
N PHE A 112 12.30 -4.83 -6.54
CA PHE A 112 12.26 -5.04 -5.10
C PHE A 112 10.82 -5.32 -4.68
N ALA A 113 10.56 -6.48 -4.08
CA ALA A 113 9.29 -6.74 -3.40
C ALA A 113 9.20 -5.88 -2.14
N MET A 114 8.02 -5.30 -1.88
CA MET A 114 7.81 -4.47 -0.68
C MET A 114 7.94 -5.28 0.61
N ASP A 115 7.52 -6.53 0.56
CA ASP A 115 7.31 -7.34 1.75
C ASP A 115 7.36 -8.84 1.46
N GLU A 116 7.39 -9.62 2.53
CA GLU A 116 7.21 -11.08 2.51
C GLU A 116 6.73 -11.55 3.90
N TRP A 117 6.03 -12.66 3.94
CA TRP A 117 5.58 -13.28 5.18
C TRP A 117 6.72 -13.74 6.07
N ALA A 118 6.49 -13.72 7.38
CA ALA A 118 7.39 -14.32 8.35
C ALA A 118 6.61 -15.13 9.41
N ASP A 119 7.23 -16.19 9.91
CA ASP A 119 6.67 -17.01 10.99
C ASP A 119 6.79 -16.33 12.36
N GLN A 120 6.29 -16.98 13.40
CA GLN A 120 6.32 -16.49 14.78
C GLN A 120 7.75 -16.24 15.32
N ASP A 121 8.76 -16.90 14.76
CA ASP A 121 10.16 -16.78 15.15
C ASP A 121 10.91 -15.74 14.31
N GLY A 122 10.23 -15.16 13.29
CA GLY A 122 10.79 -14.17 12.37
C GLY A 122 11.57 -14.79 11.21
N ASN A 123 11.38 -16.08 10.89
CA ASN A 123 11.92 -16.66 9.68
C ASN A 123 11.04 -16.23 8.50
N ILE A 124 11.65 -15.60 7.51
CA ILE A 124 10.94 -15.10 6.33
C ILE A 124 10.66 -16.26 5.38
N ALA A 125 9.46 -16.27 4.81
CA ALA A 125 8.99 -17.29 3.88
C ALA A 125 9.91 -17.36 2.64
N PRO A 126 10.26 -18.56 2.18
CA PRO A 126 11.06 -18.72 0.96
C PRO A 126 10.20 -18.47 -0.28
N GLU A 127 10.84 -18.18 -1.41
CA GLU A 127 10.18 -17.99 -2.71
C GLU A 127 9.37 -19.21 -3.19
N THR A 128 9.55 -20.36 -2.57
CA THR A 128 8.77 -21.58 -2.83
C THR A 128 7.43 -21.62 -2.09
N TYR A 129 7.22 -20.72 -1.12
CA TYR A 129 5.95 -20.62 -0.42
C TYR A 129 4.89 -20.02 -1.35
N GLN A 130 3.86 -20.82 -1.70
CA GLN A 130 2.91 -20.46 -2.76
C GLN A 130 2.05 -19.24 -2.45
N ALA A 131 1.81 -18.93 -1.17
CA ALA A 131 1.12 -17.72 -0.74
C ALA A 131 2.07 -16.52 -0.54
N GLY A 132 3.37 -16.69 -0.80
CA GLY A 132 4.38 -15.65 -0.65
C GLY A 132 4.37 -14.62 -1.78
N PHE A 133 4.81 -13.41 -1.47
CA PHE A 133 4.88 -12.31 -2.44
C PHE A 133 6.05 -12.50 -3.41
N ALA A 134 7.18 -13.04 -2.97
CA ALA A 134 8.29 -13.43 -3.85
C ALA A 134 7.82 -14.47 -4.87
N HIS A 135 7.09 -15.50 -4.43
CA HIS A 135 6.50 -16.50 -5.33
C HIS A 135 5.60 -15.86 -6.38
N SER A 136 4.70 -14.99 -5.95
CA SER A 136 3.74 -14.32 -6.83
C SER A 136 4.43 -13.38 -7.81
N MET A 137 5.44 -12.62 -7.38
CA MET A 137 6.23 -11.74 -8.25
C MET A 137 6.98 -12.52 -9.33
N LEU A 138 7.62 -13.62 -8.95
CA LEU A 138 8.29 -14.51 -9.91
C LEU A 138 7.28 -15.08 -10.90
N LYS A 139 6.14 -15.61 -10.42
CA LYS A 139 5.13 -16.28 -11.21
C LYS A 139 4.37 -15.35 -12.16
N TYR A 140 3.91 -14.20 -11.67
CA TYR A 140 2.97 -13.34 -12.41
C TYR A 140 3.66 -12.20 -13.19
N LEU A 141 4.94 -11.90 -12.89
CA LEU A 141 5.70 -10.91 -13.63
C LEU A 141 6.95 -11.52 -14.27
N VAL A 142 7.91 -11.96 -13.47
CA VAL A 142 9.26 -12.28 -13.96
C VAL A 142 9.22 -13.41 -14.99
N TYR A 143 8.59 -14.53 -14.67
CA TYR A 143 8.51 -15.68 -15.58
C TYR A 143 7.47 -15.55 -16.70
N GLN A 144 6.65 -14.48 -16.67
CA GLN A 144 5.76 -14.15 -17.79
C GLN A 144 6.48 -13.36 -18.90
N ILE A 145 7.64 -12.76 -18.59
CA ILE A 145 8.45 -12.06 -19.59
C ILE A 145 9.29 -13.08 -20.37
N ASP A 146 9.33 -12.94 -21.70
CA ASP A 146 10.14 -13.77 -22.61
C ASP A 146 11.59 -13.83 -22.07
N GLU A 147 12.19 -15.02 -22.04
CA GLU A 147 13.52 -15.24 -21.45
C GLU A 147 14.60 -14.28 -21.99
N LYS A 148 14.54 -13.96 -23.29
CA LYS A 148 15.49 -13.06 -23.96
C LYS A 148 15.33 -11.59 -23.55
N LEU A 149 14.19 -11.23 -22.98
CA LEU A 149 13.86 -9.85 -22.57
C LEU A 149 13.92 -9.68 -21.06
N ARG A 150 13.85 -10.79 -20.32
CA ARG A 150 13.73 -10.84 -18.86
C ARG A 150 14.94 -10.27 -18.16
N MET A 151 14.72 -9.64 -17.02
CA MET A 151 15.79 -9.29 -16.10
C MET A 151 16.48 -10.55 -15.55
N PRO A 152 17.81 -10.50 -15.32
CA PRO A 152 18.51 -11.54 -14.57
C PRO A 152 17.92 -11.72 -13.18
N LEU A 153 17.92 -12.95 -12.65
CA LEU A 153 17.33 -13.21 -11.33
C LEU A 153 18.07 -12.51 -10.19
N GLU A 154 19.35 -12.21 -10.36
CA GLU A 154 20.12 -11.38 -9.44
C GLU A 154 19.62 -9.93 -9.32
N ASN A 155 18.81 -9.47 -10.27
CA ASN A 155 18.13 -8.17 -10.24
C ASN A 155 16.72 -8.23 -9.61
N VAL A 156 16.30 -9.42 -9.17
CA VAL A 156 14.99 -9.63 -8.54
C VAL A 156 15.19 -9.84 -7.04
N HIS A 157 14.85 -8.83 -6.26
CA HIS A 157 15.09 -8.78 -4.83
C HIS A 157 13.78 -8.91 -4.06
N TYR A 158 13.80 -9.70 -3.01
CA TYR A 158 12.72 -9.85 -2.04
C TYR A 158 13.31 -10.03 -0.65
N PRO A 159 12.57 -9.66 0.41
CA PRO A 159 13.05 -9.85 1.78
C PRO A 159 13.33 -11.32 2.07
N THR A 160 14.44 -11.57 2.72
CA THR A 160 14.84 -12.89 3.23
C THR A 160 15.40 -12.71 4.63
N THR A 161 15.44 -13.79 5.42
CA THR A 161 16.07 -13.77 6.75
C THR A 161 17.53 -13.31 6.71
N LYS A 162 18.21 -13.46 5.58
CA LYS A 162 19.62 -13.05 5.42
C LYS A 162 19.80 -11.58 5.09
N ASN A 163 18.86 -10.96 4.33
CA ASN A 163 19.05 -9.62 3.79
C ASN A 163 18.19 -8.54 4.45
N ILE A 164 17.19 -8.89 5.26
CA ILE A 164 16.22 -7.92 5.79
C ILE A 164 16.90 -6.78 6.57
N GLY A 165 17.96 -7.06 7.30
CA GLY A 165 18.72 -6.05 8.06
C GLY A 165 19.44 -5.02 7.18
N SER A 166 19.66 -5.31 5.89
CA SER A 166 20.30 -4.42 4.90
C SER A 166 19.39 -4.11 3.73
N TYR A 167 18.12 -4.48 3.76
CA TYR A 167 17.24 -4.39 2.59
C TYR A 167 17.03 -2.95 2.11
N SER A 168 16.84 -2.00 3.03
CA SER A 168 16.77 -0.57 2.69
C SER A 168 18.09 -0.04 2.10
N ASP A 169 19.23 -0.51 2.58
CA ASP A 169 20.53 -0.13 2.04
C ASP A 169 20.70 -0.69 0.61
N MET A 170 20.26 -1.95 0.37
CA MET A 170 20.24 -2.53 -0.98
C MET A 170 19.39 -1.71 -1.96
N ILE A 171 18.21 -1.24 -1.54
CA ILE A 171 17.34 -0.38 -2.35
C ILE A 171 18.05 0.95 -2.65
N THR A 172 18.63 1.55 -1.62
CA THR A 172 19.34 2.83 -1.72
C THR A 172 20.55 2.74 -2.66
N ASP A 173 21.37 1.72 -2.52
CA ASP A 173 22.55 1.49 -3.34
C ASP A 173 22.18 1.18 -4.79
N CYS A 174 21.22 0.26 -4.99
CA CYS A 174 20.75 -0.09 -6.31
C CYS A 174 20.12 1.11 -7.03
N GLY A 175 19.31 1.89 -6.33
CA GLY A 175 18.58 3.03 -6.86
C GLY A 175 19.36 4.36 -6.79
N GLU A 176 20.68 4.35 -6.40
CA GLU A 176 21.50 5.56 -6.30
C GLU A 176 20.83 6.67 -5.46
N GLY A 177 20.42 6.28 -4.25
CA GLY A 177 19.73 7.14 -3.28
C GLY A 177 18.27 6.81 -3.04
N GLY A 178 17.67 5.91 -3.82
CA GLY A 178 16.28 5.44 -3.68
C GLY A 178 15.74 4.88 -4.99
N ALA A 179 14.66 4.12 -4.93
CA ALA A 179 14.04 3.54 -6.12
C ALA A 179 13.53 4.63 -7.09
N ASP A 180 13.45 4.31 -8.37
CA ASP A 180 12.83 5.19 -9.37
C ASP A 180 11.32 5.28 -9.16
N ILE A 181 10.68 4.14 -8.87
CA ILE A 181 9.24 4.07 -8.59
C ILE A 181 9.01 3.19 -7.37
N CYS A 182 8.13 3.65 -6.48
CA CYS A 182 7.49 2.86 -5.44
C CYS A 182 5.99 2.81 -5.75
N SER A 183 5.44 1.62 -6.00
CA SER A 183 4.02 1.42 -6.31
C SER A 183 3.35 0.60 -5.21
N SER A 184 2.23 1.09 -4.68
CA SER A 184 1.54 0.52 -3.53
C SER A 184 0.02 0.66 -3.57
N SER A 185 -0.63 0.11 -2.57
CA SER A 185 -2.06 0.25 -2.28
C SER A 185 -2.26 0.18 -0.77
N PRO A 186 -3.14 0.99 -0.16
CA PRO A 186 -3.31 0.97 1.28
C PRO A 186 -4.13 -0.23 1.74
N GLY A 187 -3.71 -0.83 2.84
CA GLY A 187 -4.50 -1.82 3.54
C GLY A 187 -5.51 -1.21 4.51
N TRP A 188 -6.22 -2.06 5.26
CA TRP A 188 -7.34 -1.65 6.11
C TRP A 188 -6.97 -0.64 7.20
N THR A 189 -5.81 -0.80 7.82
CA THR A 189 -5.28 0.16 8.81
C THR A 189 -4.75 1.45 8.20
N GLY A 190 -4.73 1.57 6.88
CA GLY A 190 -3.99 2.61 6.17
C GLY A 190 -2.50 2.26 6.05
N HIS A 191 -2.12 1.01 6.27
CA HIS A 191 -0.75 0.55 6.06
C HIS A 191 -0.37 0.54 4.58
N MET A 192 0.92 0.64 4.32
CA MET A 192 1.57 0.40 3.03
C MET A 192 2.59 -0.71 3.22
N ALA A 193 2.64 -1.70 2.30
CA ALA A 193 3.38 -2.92 2.57
C ALA A 193 2.90 -3.49 3.93
N PHE A 194 3.81 -3.81 4.85
CA PHE A 194 3.47 -4.08 6.25
C PHE A 194 4.04 -3.01 7.21
N ILE A 195 4.17 -1.76 6.73
CA ILE A 195 4.35 -0.62 7.60
C ILE A 195 3.00 -0.39 8.29
N ASP A 196 2.74 -1.21 9.30
CA ASP A 196 1.48 -1.23 10.06
C ASP A 196 1.52 -0.24 11.25
N PRO A 197 0.37 0.20 11.79
CA PRO A 197 0.30 1.01 13.00
C PRO A 197 0.56 0.14 14.25
N VAL A 198 1.77 -0.33 14.38
CA VAL A 198 2.26 -1.18 15.47
C VAL A 198 3.54 -0.59 16.08
N GLU A 199 3.88 -1.03 17.30
CA GLU A 199 5.04 -0.52 18.05
C GLU A 199 6.36 -0.59 17.25
N ASP A 200 6.49 -1.58 16.37
CA ASP A 200 7.67 -1.75 15.51
C ASP A 200 7.95 -0.50 14.63
N PHE A 201 6.93 0.31 14.35
CA PHE A 201 7.01 1.54 13.56
C PHE A 201 6.59 2.81 14.32
N PHE A 202 6.46 2.74 15.64
CA PHE A 202 6.22 3.96 16.41
C PHE A 202 7.55 4.63 16.79
N PRO A 203 7.69 5.94 16.59
CA PRO A 203 8.86 6.69 17.02
C PRO A 203 8.96 6.74 18.54
N GLU A 204 10.13 7.08 19.06
CA GLU A 204 10.36 7.14 20.49
C GLU A 204 9.39 8.08 21.19
N GLY A 205 8.78 7.61 22.28
CA GLY A 205 7.83 8.37 23.08
C GLY A 205 6.52 8.72 22.37
N PHE A 206 6.20 8.06 21.26
CA PHE A 206 4.94 8.26 20.55
C PHE A 206 3.75 7.83 21.42
N ASP A 207 2.79 8.73 21.59
CA ASP A 207 1.53 8.49 22.27
C ASP A 207 0.39 8.44 21.24
N PRO A 208 -0.23 7.27 21.01
CA PRO A 208 -1.34 7.15 20.04
C PRO A 208 -2.55 8.04 20.32
N ALA A 209 -2.66 8.59 21.53
CA ALA A 209 -3.74 9.51 21.90
C ALA A 209 -3.44 10.97 21.56
N LYS A 210 -2.25 11.26 21.02
CA LYS A 210 -1.80 12.63 20.69
C LYS A 210 -1.35 12.71 19.24
N GLU A 211 -1.38 13.92 18.70
CA GLU A 211 -0.73 14.21 17.43
C GLU A 211 0.79 14.02 17.55
N PRO A 212 1.45 13.36 16.59
CA PRO A 212 2.91 13.23 16.60
C PRO A 212 3.58 14.60 16.45
N THR A 213 4.72 14.77 17.11
CA THR A 213 5.56 15.96 16.88
C THR A 213 6.27 15.86 15.52
N LYS A 214 6.83 16.98 15.07
CA LYS A 214 7.60 17.00 13.81
C LYS A 214 8.81 16.07 13.90
N GLU A 215 9.49 16.04 15.03
CA GLU A 215 10.65 15.19 15.28
C GLU A 215 10.26 13.71 15.23
N GLN A 216 9.10 13.35 15.78
CA GLN A 216 8.55 11.99 15.70
C GLN A 216 8.18 11.60 14.27
N ILE A 217 7.61 12.51 13.48
CA ILE A 217 7.37 12.25 12.06
C ILE A 217 8.70 12.07 11.31
N ASP A 218 9.69 12.91 11.56
CA ASP A 218 11.00 12.80 10.92
C ASP A 218 11.72 11.49 11.31
N GLU A 219 11.65 11.06 12.56
CA GLU A 219 12.18 9.78 13.01
C GLU A 219 11.48 8.62 12.30
N TRP A 220 10.15 8.61 12.32
CA TRP A 220 9.33 7.58 11.66
C TRP A 220 9.66 7.45 10.18
N LEU A 221 9.73 8.57 9.45
CA LEU A 221 10.06 8.59 8.02
C LEU A 221 11.48 8.12 7.68
N ASN A 222 12.35 7.95 8.67
CA ASN A 222 13.71 7.43 8.50
C ASN A 222 13.87 5.98 8.98
N MET A 223 12.79 5.33 9.40
CA MET A 223 12.84 3.93 9.82
C MET A 223 13.07 3.01 8.60
N LYS A 224 13.98 2.05 8.77
CA LYS A 224 14.39 1.08 7.74
C LYS A 224 13.54 -0.19 7.75
N ALA A 225 13.70 -0.97 6.71
CA ALA A 225 13.14 -2.32 6.56
C ALA A 225 13.41 -3.20 7.78
N ARG A 226 12.41 -4.00 8.15
CA ARG A 226 12.45 -4.86 9.33
C ARG A 226 11.41 -5.96 9.30
N ILE A 227 11.49 -6.88 10.25
CA ILE A 227 10.41 -7.82 10.56
C ILE A 227 9.50 -7.16 11.59
N VAL A 228 8.19 -7.30 11.39
CA VAL A 228 7.17 -6.68 12.24
C VAL A 228 6.10 -7.69 12.65
N ASN A 229 5.46 -7.44 13.78
CA ASN A 229 4.21 -8.09 14.12
C ASN A 229 3.08 -7.47 13.29
N LEU A 230 2.16 -8.29 12.79
CA LEU A 230 1.04 -7.77 12.03
C LEU A 230 -0.07 -7.27 12.94
N HIS A 231 -0.66 -6.15 12.57
CA HIS A 231 -1.86 -5.65 13.23
C HIS A 231 -3.04 -6.64 13.03
N PRO A 232 -3.90 -6.89 14.03
CA PRO A 232 -5.01 -7.84 13.90
C PRO A 232 -5.93 -7.60 12.70
N LEU A 233 -6.18 -6.33 12.34
CA LEU A 233 -6.96 -5.99 11.14
C LEU A 233 -6.22 -6.36 9.85
N THR A 234 -4.90 -6.29 9.83
CA THR A 234 -4.07 -6.70 8.70
C THR A 234 -4.10 -8.21 8.52
N VAL A 235 -4.04 -8.98 9.60
CA VAL A 235 -4.26 -10.44 9.55
C VAL A 235 -5.66 -10.77 9.02
N ALA A 236 -6.70 -10.12 9.56
CA ALA A 236 -8.08 -10.32 9.10
C ALA A 236 -8.26 -9.96 7.62
N GLN A 237 -7.70 -8.83 7.17
CA GLN A 237 -7.72 -8.41 5.78
C GLN A 237 -7.11 -9.47 4.86
N ASN A 238 -5.92 -9.97 5.20
CA ASN A 238 -5.20 -10.90 4.35
C ASN A 238 -5.90 -12.26 4.24
N SER A 239 -6.68 -12.68 5.24
CA SER A 239 -7.52 -13.88 5.15
C SER A 239 -8.58 -13.81 4.03
N LEU A 240 -8.86 -12.60 3.53
CA LEU A 240 -9.76 -12.34 2.40
C LEU A 240 -9.03 -12.23 1.05
N HIS A 241 -7.71 -12.37 1.02
CA HIS A 241 -6.93 -12.40 -0.22
C HIS A 241 -7.06 -13.73 -0.97
N GLY A 242 -6.86 -13.68 -2.28
CA GLY A 242 -6.98 -14.85 -3.16
C GLY A 242 -6.05 -16.00 -2.80
N VAL A 243 -4.83 -15.69 -2.35
CA VAL A 243 -3.83 -16.69 -1.92
C VAL A 243 -4.27 -17.50 -0.68
N PHE A 244 -5.13 -16.93 0.16
CA PHE A 244 -5.76 -17.58 1.33
C PHE A 244 -7.22 -17.98 1.05
N GLY A 245 -7.61 -18.07 -0.23
CA GLY A 245 -8.92 -18.55 -0.68
C GLY A 245 -10.08 -17.59 -0.47
N GLN A 246 -9.86 -16.35 -0.11
CA GLN A 246 -10.89 -15.33 0.18
C GLN A 246 -11.96 -15.82 1.20
N SER A 247 -11.52 -16.64 2.13
CA SER A 247 -12.41 -17.46 2.97
C SER A 247 -12.62 -16.92 4.39
N GLY A 248 -11.81 -15.92 4.80
CA GLY A 248 -11.75 -15.50 6.20
C GLY A 248 -11.01 -16.51 7.09
N TYR A 249 -10.22 -17.42 6.51
CA TYR A 249 -9.41 -18.38 7.27
C TYR A 249 -8.22 -17.70 7.92
N ILE A 250 -8.46 -16.98 9.01
CA ILE A 250 -7.48 -16.13 9.71
C ILE A 250 -6.28 -16.95 10.19
N ALA A 251 -6.48 -18.20 10.61
CA ALA A 251 -5.43 -19.05 11.13
C ALA A 251 -4.36 -19.46 10.08
N ASP A 252 -4.64 -19.25 8.81
CA ASP A 252 -3.71 -19.54 7.71
C ASP A 252 -2.81 -18.34 7.35
N VAL A 253 -3.10 -17.16 7.91
CA VAL A 253 -2.30 -15.95 7.69
C VAL A 253 -1.12 -15.92 8.66
N PRO A 254 0.12 -15.78 8.19
CA PRO A 254 1.29 -15.69 9.06
C PRO A 254 1.22 -14.50 10.04
N PRO A 255 1.79 -14.63 11.25
CA PRO A 255 1.64 -13.63 12.32
C PRO A 255 2.56 -12.42 12.16
N LYS A 256 3.61 -12.54 11.35
CA LYS A 256 4.62 -11.51 11.10
C LYS A 256 4.88 -11.34 9.62
N ALA A 257 5.55 -10.26 9.30
CA ALA A 257 6.07 -10.02 7.96
C ALA A 257 7.41 -9.27 8.01
N ALA A 258 8.21 -9.46 6.97
CA ALA A 258 9.32 -8.58 6.64
C ALA A 258 8.81 -7.51 5.68
N THR A 259 9.21 -6.26 5.86
CA THR A 259 8.68 -5.13 5.08
C THR A 259 9.76 -4.08 4.85
N ILE A 260 9.64 -3.34 3.75
CA ILE A 260 10.36 -2.08 3.57
C ILE A 260 10.06 -1.12 4.72
N GLY A 261 10.88 -0.11 4.90
CA GLY A 261 10.64 0.96 5.86
C GLY A 261 10.04 2.22 5.21
N PRO A 262 9.51 3.14 6.02
CA PRO A 262 9.10 4.47 5.54
C PRO A 262 10.19 5.19 4.75
N ILE A 263 11.47 4.99 5.08
CA ILE A 263 12.60 5.59 4.37
C ILE A 263 12.66 5.17 2.89
N ASP A 264 12.30 3.93 2.58
CA ASP A 264 12.35 3.40 1.21
C ASP A 264 11.27 4.05 0.34
N VAL A 265 10.11 4.31 0.93
CA VAL A 265 9.01 5.04 0.31
C VAL A 265 9.38 6.52 0.15
N LYS A 266 9.93 7.13 1.19
CA LYS A 266 10.37 8.53 1.21
C LYS A 266 11.41 8.82 0.13
N ASN A 267 12.39 7.96 -0.03
CA ASN A 267 13.52 8.16 -0.94
C ASN A 267 13.21 7.75 -2.38
N ALA A 268 12.09 7.10 -2.65
CA ALA A 268 11.68 6.84 -4.03
C ALA A 268 11.48 8.15 -4.81
N ARG A 269 11.86 8.20 -6.10
CA ARG A 269 11.71 9.39 -6.93
C ARG A 269 10.25 9.66 -7.30
N GLU A 270 9.51 8.61 -7.62
CA GLU A 270 8.07 8.66 -7.91
C GLU A 270 7.33 7.66 -7.03
N ARG A 271 6.13 8.01 -6.56
CA ARG A 271 5.21 7.11 -5.86
C ARG A 271 3.91 7.06 -6.60
N ILE A 272 3.39 5.85 -6.75
CA ILE A 272 2.09 5.60 -7.36
C ILE A 272 1.28 4.78 -6.36
N GLU A 273 0.23 5.36 -5.83
CA GLU A 273 -0.66 4.71 -4.88
C GLU A 273 -1.99 4.42 -5.55
N VAL A 274 -2.46 3.17 -5.47
CA VAL A 274 -3.72 2.75 -6.10
C VAL A 274 -4.75 2.39 -5.04
N HIS A 275 -5.88 3.07 -5.08
CA HIS A 275 -7.04 2.81 -4.24
C HIS A 275 -8.17 2.28 -5.12
N ALA A 276 -8.26 0.96 -5.25
CA ALA A 276 -9.22 0.32 -6.16
C ALA A 276 -9.79 -1.02 -5.65
N LEU A 277 -9.48 -1.39 -4.40
CA LEU A 277 -9.88 -2.68 -3.87
C LEU A 277 -11.35 -2.69 -3.45
N LEU A 278 -12.16 -3.44 -4.17
CA LEU A 278 -13.56 -3.69 -3.87
C LEU A 278 -13.76 -5.18 -3.56
N THR A 279 -14.70 -5.46 -2.68
CA THR A 279 -15.16 -6.84 -2.49
C THR A 279 -16.05 -7.22 -3.67
N ASN A 280 -15.71 -8.29 -4.37
CA ASN A 280 -16.43 -8.75 -5.56
C ASN A 280 -17.94 -8.81 -5.36
N GLY A 281 -18.68 -8.17 -6.27
CA GLY A 281 -20.13 -8.15 -6.29
C GLY A 281 -20.79 -7.30 -5.20
N THR A 282 -20.04 -6.52 -4.44
CA THR A 282 -20.54 -5.59 -3.44
C THR A 282 -19.85 -4.24 -3.51
N PHE A 283 -20.50 -3.20 -2.96
CA PHE A 283 -19.86 -1.90 -2.72
C PHE A 283 -19.07 -1.87 -1.41
N SER A 284 -18.91 -3.00 -0.75
CA SER A 284 -18.17 -3.09 0.51
C SER A 284 -16.68 -3.04 0.25
N SER A 285 -16.02 -2.12 0.90
CA SER A 285 -14.55 -2.06 0.93
C SER A 285 -14.09 -1.28 2.14
N TRP A 286 -13.10 -1.80 2.84
CA TRP A 286 -12.41 -1.04 3.89
C TRP A 286 -11.70 0.19 3.29
N GLN A 287 -11.27 0.15 2.04
CA GLN A 287 -10.58 1.27 1.40
C GLN A 287 -11.46 2.51 1.26
N ARG A 288 -12.77 2.43 1.35
CA ARG A 288 -13.64 3.62 1.27
C ARG A 288 -13.31 4.63 2.37
N MET A 289 -13.24 4.19 3.63
CA MET A 289 -12.83 5.08 4.73
C MET A 289 -11.33 5.26 4.79
N THR A 290 -10.56 4.20 4.57
CA THR A 290 -9.10 4.23 4.56
C THR A 290 -8.56 5.23 3.55
N SER A 291 -9.10 5.29 2.32
CA SER A 291 -8.71 6.28 1.32
C SER A 291 -8.87 7.71 1.86
N ARG A 292 -9.98 8.01 2.52
CA ARG A 292 -10.20 9.35 3.07
C ARG A 292 -9.23 9.69 4.20
N LEU A 293 -8.94 8.72 5.05
CA LEU A 293 -7.95 8.88 6.12
C LEU A 293 -6.54 9.09 5.54
N VAL A 294 -6.14 8.27 4.58
CA VAL A 294 -4.82 8.37 3.92
C VAL A 294 -4.65 9.70 3.19
N LEU A 295 -5.67 10.13 2.44
CA LEU A 295 -5.56 11.27 1.54
C LEU A 295 -5.80 12.63 2.22
N HIS A 296 -6.63 12.66 3.25
CA HIS A 296 -7.10 13.91 3.88
C HIS A 296 -7.00 13.90 5.41
N GLY A 297 -6.73 12.74 6.02
CA GLY A 297 -6.52 12.58 7.45
C GLY A 297 -5.15 13.13 7.91
N PRO A 298 -4.90 13.21 9.22
CA PRO A 298 -3.61 13.66 9.75
C PRO A 298 -2.48 12.72 9.27
N VAL A 299 -1.29 13.29 9.09
CA VAL A 299 -0.08 12.49 8.87
C VAL A 299 0.36 11.90 10.20
N THR A 300 0.31 10.57 10.31
CA THR A 300 0.60 9.91 11.58
C THR A 300 0.98 8.44 11.35
N PRO A 301 1.83 7.84 12.20
CA PRO A 301 2.09 6.39 12.20
C PRO A 301 0.83 5.53 12.41
N LEU A 302 -0.26 6.11 12.91
CA LEU A 302 -1.56 5.41 13.05
C LEU A 302 -2.29 5.20 11.71
N ILE A 303 -1.88 5.92 10.67
CA ILE A 303 -2.38 5.81 9.29
C ILE A 303 -1.17 5.84 8.36
N PRO A 304 -0.39 4.76 8.26
CA PRO A 304 0.95 4.83 7.66
C PRO A 304 1.02 5.41 6.25
N SER A 305 0.11 5.05 5.34
CA SER A 305 0.10 5.65 3.99
C SER A 305 -0.16 7.17 3.99
N SER A 306 -0.57 7.76 5.13
CA SER A 306 -0.73 9.23 5.23
C SER A 306 0.57 9.99 4.98
N MET A 307 1.74 9.33 5.14
CA MET A 307 3.05 9.92 4.82
C MET A 307 3.15 10.40 3.37
N LEU A 308 2.42 9.77 2.46
CA LEU A 308 2.42 10.14 1.03
C LEU A 308 1.98 11.58 0.80
N GLN A 309 1.18 12.16 1.70
CA GLN A 309 0.79 13.57 1.63
C GLN A 309 1.98 14.52 1.70
N LEU A 310 3.11 14.09 2.28
CA LEU A 310 4.34 14.89 2.40
C LEU A 310 5.29 14.73 1.20
N MET A 311 4.89 13.97 0.16
CA MET A 311 5.80 13.54 -0.91
C MET A 311 5.16 13.75 -2.28
N LYS A 312 6.00 13.89 -3.32
CA LYS A 312 5.55 13.78 -4.70
C LYS A 312 4.93 12.40 -4.93
N THR A 313 3.64 12.35 -5.10
CA THR A 313 2.87 11.09 -5.22
C THR A 313 1.74 11.26 -6.21
N GLN A 314 1.54 10.28 -7.08
CA GLN A 314 0.33 10.14 -7.87
C GLN A 314 -0.58 9.13 -7.20
N VAL A 315 -1.74 9.55 -6.75
CA VAL A 315 -2.78 8.67 -6.18
C VAL A 315 -3.88 8.47 -7.21
N LEU A 316 -4.21 7.23 -7.49
CA LEU A 316 -5.27 6.82 -8.41
C LEU A 316 -6.38 6.17 -7.59
N VAL A 317 -7.57 6.74 -7.61
CA VAL A 317 -8.71 6.27 -6.81
C VAL A 317 -9.83 5.84 -7.73
N SER A 318 -10.42 4.65 -7.52
CA SER A 318 -11.62 4.27 -8.26
C SER A 318 -12.81 5.15 -7.86
N ASP A 319 -13.69 5.46 -8.82
CA ASP A 319 -14.90 6.24 -8.58
C ASP A 319 -15.85 5.55 -7.58
N GLU A 320 -15.86 4.22 -7.56
CA GLU A 320 -16.61 3.44 -6.58
C GLU A 320 -16.13 3.67 -5.14
N LEU A 321 -14.80 3.73 -4.91
CA LEU A 321 -14.26 4.10 -3.59
C LEU A 321 -14.48 5.56 -3.26
N ALA A 322 -14.45 6.43 -4.26
CA ALA A 322 -14.71 7.85 -4.11
C ALA A 322 -16.19 8.17 -3.88
N ALA A 323 -17.11 7.27 -4.23
CA ALA A 323 -18.54 7.47 -4.07
C ALA A 323 -18.94 7.79 -2.63
N PRO A 324 -20.01 8.56 -2.38
CA PRO A 324 -20.54 8.78 -1.04
C PRO A 324 -20.85 7.43 -0.37
N PHE A 325 -20.51 7.30 0.91
CA PHE A 325 -20.97 6.17 1.71
C PHE A 325 -22.01 6.61 2.73
N ASP A 326 -23.09 7.09 2.17
CA ASP A 326 -24.32 7.31 2.93
C ASP A 326 -24.87 5.95 3.26
N CYS A 327 -24.99 5.71 4.50
CA CYS A 327 -25.33 4.45 5.09
C CYS A 327 -26.69 3.90 4.63
N TRP A 328 -27.35 3.39 5.38
CA TRP A 328 -28.58 2.64 5.64
C TRP A 328 -29.65 2.75 4.53
N GLU A 329 -30.01 3.96 4.09
CA GLU A 329 -31.12 4.22 3.18
C GLU A 329 -30.88 3.70 1.75
N LYS A 330 -29.60 3.58 1.33
CA LYS A 330 -29.25 3.15 -0.03
C LYS A 330 -28.96 1.64 -0.15
N VAL A 331 -28.72 0.95 0.96
CA VAL A 331 -28.41 -0.48 0.95
C VAL A 331 -29.57 -1.35 1.43
N GLY A 332 -30.74 -0.77 1.74
CA GLY A 332 -31.97 -1.50 1.99
C GLY A 332 -32.01 -2.27 3.31
N TYR A 333 -31.40 -1.75 4.36
CA TYR A 333 -31.60 -2.25 5.72
C TYR A 333 -32.83 -1.64 6.37
#